data_4ffdef1ed40bc54cb9b87a2a664947f8
#
_entry.id   4ffdef1ed40bc54cb9b87a2a664947f8
#
_cell.length_a   1.000
_cell.length_b   1.000
_cell.length_c   1.000
_cell.angle_alpha   90.00
_cell.angle_beta   90.00
_cell.angle_gamma   90.00
#
_symmetry.space_group_name_H-M   'P 1'
#
loop_
_entity.id
_entity.type
_entity.pdbx_description
1 polymer ?
#
loop_
_entity_poly.entity_id
_entity_poly.type
_entity_poly.pdbx_seq_one_letter_code
_entity_poly.pdbx_strand_id
1 'polypeptide(L)'
;MRRYVLDANALIGFFEGREATSGKVRQMLSESLRLEIPLLMSAVNWGEVFYIAWRQHGEAKARAVETSLRRLPIDVIPADLDRATRAGAIKQKHNLGYADSFAAELAMERGAWLVTADPEFAKMGKVISVYALPRHEK
;
A
#
# COMPACT_ATOMS: atom_id res chain seq x y z
N MET A 1 18.83 -3.94 4.73
CA MET A 1 17.91 -2.83 5.02
C MET A 1 16.53 -3.15 4.48
N ARG A 2 15.48 -2.94 5.30
CA ARG A 2 14.12 -3.24 4.88
C ARG A 2 13.61 -2.25 3.86
N ARG A 3 12.98 -2.79 2.81
CA ARG A 3 12.15 -1.98 1.92
C ARG A 3 10.69 -2.30 2.23
N TYR A 4 9.82 -1.33 1.99
CA TYR A 4 8.39 -1.45 2.28
C TYR A 4 7.56 -1.16 1.05
N VAL A 5 6.55 -2.00 0.84
CA VAL A 5 5.48 -1.76 -0.13
C VAL A 5 4.23 -1.40 0.67
N LEU A 6 3.64 -0.25 0.37
CA LEU A 6 2.43 0.20 1.04
C LEU A 6 1.20 -0.32 0.32
N ASP A 7 0.29 -0.94 1.06
CA ASP A 7 -1.05 -1.23 0.59
C ASP A 7 -1.91 0.04 0.69
N ALA A 8 -3.01 0.09 -0.04
CA ALA A 8 -3.89 1.28 -0.06
C ALA A 8 -4.35 1.65 1.35
N ASN A 9 -4.72 0.68 2.18
CA ASN A 9 -5.23 0.98 3.52
C ASN A 9 -4.19 1.63 4.44
N ALA A 10 -2.90 1.43 4.20
CA ALA A 10 -1.85 2.09 4.97
C ALA A 10 -1.88 3.61 4.73
N LEU A 11 -2.01 4.04 3.46
CA LEU A 11 -2.11 5.48 3.14
C LEU A 11 -3.47 6.06 3.53
N ILE A 12 -4.55 5.29 3.35
CA ILE A 12 -5.88 5.74 3.77
C ILE A 12 -5.89 6.01 5.27
N GLY A 13 -5.38 5.09 6.08
CA GLY A 13 -5.26 5.29 7.52
C GLY A 13 -4.38 6.48 7.88
N PHE A 14 -3.33 6.70 7.10
CA PHE A 14 -2.41 7.81 7.31
C PHE A 14 -3.09 9.16 7.09
N PHE A 15 -3.71 9.39 5.93
CA PHE A 15 -4.31 10.70 5.67
C PHE A 15 -5.61 10.92 6.45
N GLU A 16 -6.30 9.87 6.87
CA GLU A 16 -7.46 9.98 7.75
C GLU A 16 -7.07 10.22 9.21
N GLY A 17 -5.78 10.18 9.51
CA GLY A 17 -5.29 10.45 10.87
C GLY A 17 -5.64 9.38 11.88
N ARG A 18 -5.80 8.11 11.45
CA ARG A 18 -6.01 6.99 12.35
C ARG A 18 -4.75 6.83 13.20
N GLU A 19 -4.86 7.11 14.49
CA GLU A 19 -3.72 7.34 15.38
C GLU A 19 -2.64 6.26 15.31
N ALA A 20 -3.01 5.00 15.47
CA ALA A 20 -2.04 3.91 15.49
C ALA A 20 -1.37 3.67 14.12
N THR A 21 -2.13 3.78 13.02
CA THR A 21 -1.61 3.62 11.66
C THR A 21 -0.78 4.81 11.23
N SER A 22 -1.29 6.02 11.47
CA SER A 22 -0.68 7.28 11.05
C SER A 22 0.72 7.45 11.64
N GLY A 23 0.90 7.15 12.93
CA GLY A 23 2.20 7.26 13.58
C GLY A 23 3.26 6.34 12.97
N LYS A 24 2.90 5.10 12.70
CA LYS A 24 3.82 4.11 12.10
C LYS A 24 4.18 4.48 10.67
N VAL A 25 3.22 4.87 9.86
CA VAL A 25 3.47 5.28 8.47
C VAL A 25 4.32 6.54 8.43
N ARG A 26 4.04 7.52 9.31
CA ARG A 26 4.85 8.73 9.42
C ARG A 26 6.30 8.41 9.75
N GLN A 27 6.53 7.47 10.65
CA GLN A 27 7.87 7.02 11.02
C GLN A 27 8.58 6.40 9.81
N MET A 28 7.90 5.58 9.03
CA MET A 28 8.45 4.97 7.81
C MET A 28 8.80 6.04 6.77
N LEU A 29 7.93 7.06 6.61
CA LEU A 29 8.18 8.17 5.68
C LEU A 29 9.41 8.99 6.11
N SER A 30 9.53 9.29 7.40
CA SER A 30 10.68 10.02 7.93
C SER A 30 11.97 9.26 7.72
N GLU A 31 11.96 7.95 7.98
CA GLU A 31 13.12 7.08 7.80
C GLU A 31 13.49 6.98 6.33
N SER A 32 12.50 6.89 5.45
CA SER A 32 12.69 6.87 4.00
C SER A 32 13.43 8.12 3.52
N LEU A 33 13.03 9.29 4.00
CA LEU A 33 13.71 10.54 3.67
C LEU A 33 15.15 10.56 4.20
N ARG A 34 15.35 10.14 5.45
CA ARG A 34 16.66 10.14 6.09
C ARG A 34 17.65 9.20 5.39
N LEU A 35 17.16 8.02 4.95
CA LEU A 35 17.99 7.00 4.31
C LEU A 35 18.04 7.12 2.79
N GLU A 36 17.23 8.00 2.22
CA GLU A 36 17.10 8.17 0.76
C GLU A 36 16.67 6.87 0.06
N ILE A 37 15.81 6.09 0.73
CA ILE A 37 15.25 4.86 0.17
C ILE A 37 13.73 5.02 0.12
N PRO A 38 13.13 5.22 -1.07
CA PRO A 38 11.70 5.46 -1.16
C PRO A 38 10.89 4.25 -0.73
N LEU A 39 9.73 4.51 -0.17
CA LEU A 39 8.70 3.49 0.00
C LEU A 39 8.15 3.14 -1.39
N LEU A 40 7.62 1.95 -1.54
CA LEU A 40 7.10 1.47 -2.82
C LEU A 40 5.59 1.32 -2.75
N MET A 41 4.92 1.52 -3.88
CA MET A 41 3.48 1.31 -3.98
C MET A 41 3.12 0.95 -5.41
N SER A 42 2.20 0.02 -5.59
CA SER A 42 1.67 -0.28 -6.93
C SER A 42 0.76 0.86 -7.39
N ALA A 43 0.83 1.20 -8.68
CA ALA A 43 -0.09 2.16 -9.29
C ALA A 43 -1.56 1.75 -9.11
N VAL A 44 -1.85 0.45 -9.04
CA VAL A 44 -3.21 -0.05 -8.78
C VAL A 44 -3.69 0.37 -7.39
N ASN A 45 -2.84 0.22 -6.38
CA ASN A 45 -3.18 0.61 -5.01
C ASN A 45 -3.25 2.13 -4.85
N TRP A 46 -2.43 2.87 -5.59
CA TRP A 46 -2.53 4.33 -5.67
C TRP A 46 -3.92 4.75 -6.14
N GLY A 47 -4.42 4.13 -7.23
CA GLY A 47 -5.76 4.39 -7.75
C GLY A 47 -6.85 4.08 -6.72
N GLU A 48 -6.67 3.01 -5.93
CA GLU A 48 -7.60 2.69 -4.84
C GLU A 48 -7.69 3.82 -3.81
N VAL A 49 -6.54 4.36 -3.40
CA VAL A 49 -6.52 5.48 -2.44
C VAL A 49 -7.35 6.64 -2.99
N PHE A 50 -7.16 6.96 -4.26
CA PHE A 50 -7.85 8.07 -4.91
C PHE A 50 -9.38 7.85 -4.94
N TYR A 51 -9.85 6.71 -5.43
CA TYR A 51 -11.31 6.51 -5.53
C TYR A 51 -11.97 6.35 -4.15
N ILE A 52 -11.27 5.75 -3.18
CA ILE A 52 -11.81 5.63 -1.83
C ILE A 52 -11.93 7.01 -1.18
N ALA A 53 -10.93 7.86 -1.33
CA ALA A 53 -10.98 9.24 -0.85
C ALA A 53 -12.16 10.00 -1.48
N TRP A 54 -12.35 9.83 -2.79
CA TRP A 54 -13.48 10.45 -3.50
C TRP A 54 -14.82 9.95 -2.97
N ARG A 55 -14.98 8.63 -2.86
CA ARG A 55 -16.23 8.03 -2.38
C ARG A 55 -16.58 8.50 -0.96
N GLN A 56 -15.58 8.62 -0.10
CA GLN A 56 -15.80 8.97 1.31
C GLN A 56 -15.87 10.47 1.57
N HIS A 57 -15.16 11.28 0.80
CA HIS A 57 -14.98 12.71 1.11
C HIS A 57 -15.26 13.65 -0.06
N GLY A 58 -15.61 13.12 -1.23
CA GLY A 58 -15.89 13.92 -2.43
C GLY A 58 -14.65 14.21 -3.26
N GLU A 59 -14.87 14.69 -4.49
CA GLU A 59 -13.82 14.90 -5.48
C GLU A 59 -12.76 15.90 -5.04
N ALA A 60 -13.18 17.04 -4.51
CA ALA A 60 -12.23 18.10 -4.13
C ALA A 60 -11.24 17.60 -3.07
N LYS A 61 -11.72 16.86 -2.07
CA LYS A 61 -10.87 16.28 -1.05
C LYS A 61 -9.94 15.21 -1.63
N ALA A 62 -10.46 14.35 -2.51
CA ALA A 62 -9.66 13.31 -3.15
C ALA A 62 -8.50 13.91 -3.93
N ARG A 63 -8.74 14.98 -4.69
CA ARG A 63 -7.68 15.66 -5.44
C ARG A 63 -6.65 16.32 -4.54
N ALA A 64 -7.10 16.91 -3.43
CA ALA A 64 -6.18 17.49 -2.44
C ALA A 64 -5.30 16.41 -1.80
N VAL A 65 -5.87 15.27 -1.46
CA VAL A 65 -5.13 14.11 -0.92
C VAL A 65 -4.09 13.64 -1.93
N GLU A 66 -4.50 13.46 -3.19
CA GLU A 66 -3.60 12.98 -4.25
C GLU A 66 -2.42 13.94 -4.44
N THR A 67 -2.66 15.25 -4.45
CA THR A 67 -1.61 16.25 -4.54
C THR A 67 -0.63 16.14 -3.36
N SER A 68 -1.14 15.96 -2.15
CA SER A 68 -0.31 15.80 -0.96
C SER A 68 0.53 14.52 -1.01
N LEU A 69 -0.07 13.42 -1.43
CA LEU A 69 0.61 12.13 -1.49
C LEU A 69 1.75 12.12 -2.52
N ARG A 70 1.63 12.89 -3.61
CA ARG A 70 2.69 13.00 -4.61
C ARG A 70 3.98 13.63 -4.07
N ARG A 71 3.90 14.33 -2.95
CA ARG A 71 5.06 14.96 -2.30
C ARG A 71 5.78 14.03 -1.34
N LEU A 72 5.21 12.86 -1.05
CA LEU A 72 5.80 11.91 -0.12
C LEU A 72 6.87 11.07 -0.83
N PRO A 73 7.85 10.53 -0.08
CA PRO A 73 8.91 9.69 -0.65
C PRO A 73 8.40 8.30 -0.99
N ILE A 74 7.44 8.24 -1.87
CA ILE A 74 6.80 7.00 -2.34
C ILE A 74 7.07 6.87 -3.83
N ASP A 75 7.69 5.78 -4.23
CA ASP A 75 7.92 5.45 -5.63
C ASP A 75 6.77 4.57 -6.09
N VAL A 76 5.91 5.12 -6.97
CA VAL A 76 4.74 4.42 -7.49
C VAL A 76 5.15 3.64 -8.73
N ILE A 77 4.99 2.33 -8.67
CA ILE A 77 5.45 1.40 -9.70
C ILE A 77 4.31 1.10 -10.68
N PRO A 78 4.52 1.30 -11.98
CA PRO A 78 3.47 1.00 -12.97
C PRO A 78 3.04 -0.46 -12.95
N ALA A 79 1.76 -0.70 -13.23
CA ALA A 79 1.18 -2.03 -13.34
C ALA A 79 1.22 -2.49 -14.80
N ASP A 80 2.37 -2.95 -15.26
CA ASP A 80 2.55 -3.40 -16.63
C ASP A 80 1.96 -4.81 -16.85
N LEU A 81 2.06 -5.29 -18.08
CA LEU A 81 1.49 -6.56 -18.49
C LEU A 81 2.02 -7.73 -17.65
N ASP A 82 3.33 -7.78 -17.43
CA ASP A 82 3.95 -8.87 -16.69
C ASP A 82 3.52 -8.85 -15.23
N ARG A 83 3.46 -7.67 -14.61
CA ARG A 83 2.96 -7.54 -13.24
C ARG A 83 1.50 -7.94 -13.13
N ALA A 84 0.67 -7.57 -14.10
CA ALA A 84 -0.75 -7.93 -14.12
C ALA A 84 -0.92 -9.45 -14.19
N THR A 85 -0.12 -10.12 -15.01
CA THR A 85 -0.15 -11.58 -15.13
C THR A 85 0.24 -12.25 -13.80
N ARG A 86 1.31 -11.77 -13.17
CA ARG A 86 1.74 -12.31 -11.87
C ARG A 86 0.71 -12.06 -10.77
N ALA A 87 0.13 -10.85 -10.76
CA ALA A 87 -0.93 -10.52 -9.79
C ALA A 87 -2.16 -11.41 -10.00
N GLY A 88 -2.54 -11.66 -11.26
CA GLY A 88 -3.62 -12.58 -11.59
C GLY A 88 -3.37 -14.00 -11.06
N ALA A 89 -2.14 -14.48 -11.18
CA ALA A 89 -1.76 -15.78 -10.65
C ALA A 89 -1.86 -15.83 -9.12
N ILE A 90 -1.40 -14.77 -8.44
CA ILE A 90 -1.49 -14.66 -6.98
C ILE A 90 -2.95 -14.67 -6.54
N LYS A 91 -3.80 -13.90 -7.21
CA LYS A 91 -5.24 -13.88 -6.91
C LYS A 91 -5.85 -15.27 -6.99
N GLN A 92 -5.58 -15.98 -8.08
CA GLN A 92 -6.13 -17.31 -8.30
C GLN A 92 -5.64 -18.29 -7.26
N LYS A 93 -4.34 -18.24 -6.96
CA LYS A 93 -3.68 -19.22 -6.07
C LYS A 93 -4.04 -18.99 -4.60
N HIS A 94 -4.16 -17.74 -4.17
CA HIS A 94 -4.33 -17.37 -2.75
C HIS A 94 -5.70 -16.77 -2.43
N ASN A 95 -6.56 -16.61 -3.42
CA ASN A 95 -7.91 -16.03 -3.24
C ASN A 95 -7.88 -14.64 -2.59
N LEU A 96 -6.98 -13.78 -3.04
CA LEU A 96 -6.93 -12.38 -2.64
C LEU A 96 -7.81 -11.53 -3.54
N GLY A 97 -8.18 -10.33 -3.09
CA GLY A 97 -8.74 -9.31 -3.95
C GLY A 97 -7.74 -8.95 -5.07
N TYR A 98 -8.23 -8.50 -6.22
CA TYR A 98 -7.35 -8.24 -7.36
C TYR A 98 -6.34 -7.12 -7.07
N ALA A 99 -6.79 -6.01 -6.50
CA ALA A 99 -5.90 -4.91 -6.12
C ALA A 99 -4.88 -5.35 -5.06
N ASP A 100 -5.31 -6.14 -4.06
CA ASP A 100 -4.41 -6.70 -3.05
C ASP A 100 -3.32 -7.55 -3.66
N SER A 101 -3.65 -8.26 -4.74
CA SER A 101 -2.70 -9.13 -5.44
C SER A 101 -1.57 -8.33 -6.08
N PHE A 102 -1.81 -7.07 -6.49
CA PHE A 102 -0.76 -6.20 -7.00
C PHE A 102 0.21 -5.76 -5.90
N ALA A 103 -0.30 -5.48 -4.70
CA ALA A 103 0.56 -5.16 -3.57
C ALA A 103 1.45 -6.36 -3.21
N ALA A 104 0.85 -7.54 -3.15
CA ALA A 104 1.58 -8.78 -2.87
C ALA A 104 2.63 -9.08 -3.95
N GLU A 105 2.28 -8.91 -5.22
CA GLU A 105 3.19 -9.14 -6.34
C GLU A 105 4.43 -8.23 -6.24
N LEU A 106 4.20 -6.95 -5.97
CA LEU A 106 5.30 -6.00 -5.86
C LEU A 106 6.20 -6.32 -4.66
N ALA A 107 5.61 -6.68 -3.53
CA ALA A 107 6.38 -7.07 -2.34
C ALA A 107 7.25 -8.30 -2.62
N MET A 108 6.70 -9.30 -3.31
CA MET A 108 7.45 -10.51 -3.69
C MET A 108 8.60 -10.18 -4.62
N GLU A 109 8.34 -9.42 -5.68
CA GLU A 109 9.35 -9.12 -6.70
C GLU A 109 10.52 -8.30 -6.12
N ARG A 110 10.24 -7.40 -5.18
CA ARG A 110 11.24 -6.54 -4.58
C ARG A 110 11.86 -7.09 -3.31
N GLY A 111 11.39 -8.24 -2.83
CA GLY A 111 11.83 -8.78 -1.54
C GLY A 111 11.52 -7.80 -0.40
N ALA A 112 10.41 -7.10 -0.49
CA ALA A 112 10.02 -6.04 0.43
C ALA A 112 8.95 -6.52 1.40
N TRP A 113 8.84 -5.82 2.55
CA TRP A 113 7.76 -6.06 3.50
C TRP A 113 6.50 -5.34 3.02
N LEU A 114 5.37 -6.04 3.04
CA LEU A 114 4.07 -5.44 2.73
C LEU A 114 3.48 -4.79 3.98
N VAL A 115 3.20 -3.51 3.92
CA VAL A 115 2.63 -2.73 5.04
C VAL A 115 1.13 -2.64 4.83
N THR A 116 0.37 -3.26 5.70
CA THR A 116 -1.08 -3.35 5.54
C THR A 116 -1.80 -3.52 6.88
N ALA A 117 -3.04 -3.06 6.97
CA ALA A 117 -3.96 -3.36 8.07
C ALA A 117 -4.93 -4.49 7.72
N ASP A 118 -4.85 -5.05 6.50
CA ASP A 118 -5.78 -6.07 6.03
C ASP A 118 -5.30 -7.48 6.43
N PRO A 119 -6.09 -8.22 7.23
CA PRO A 119 -5.71 -9.59 7.65
C PRO A 119 -5.75 -10.60 6.50
N GLU A 120 -6.36 -10.27 5.36
CA GLU A 120 -6.46 -11.17 4.20
C GLU A 120 -5.09 -11.66 3.71
N PHE A 121 -4.05 -10.86 3.87
CA PHE A 121 -2.70 -11.22 3.42
C PHE A 121 -2.10 -12.41 4.20
N ALA A 122 -2.69 -12.77 5.34
CA ALA A 122 -2.29 -13.99 6.05
C ALA A 122 -2.48 -15.24 5.20
N LYS A 123 -3.37 -15.22 4.20
CA LYS A 123 -3.58 -16.32 3.27
C LYS A 123 -2.32 -16.68 2.47
N MET A 124 -1.38 -15.77 2.35
CA MET A 124 -0.13 -16.00 1.62
C MET A 124 0.94 -16.70 2.46
N GLY A 125 0.72 -16.80 3.77
CA GLY A 125 1.65 -17.48 4.67
C GLY A 125 3.05 -16.86 4.61
N LYS A 126 4.07 -17.70 4.37
CA LYS A 126 5.48 -17.26 4.36
C LYS A 126 5.96 -16.74 3.01
N VAL A 127 5.08 -16.70 2.00
CA VAL A 127 5.46 -16.25 0.66
C VAL A 127 5.85 -14.78 0.64
N ILE A 128 5.23 -13.97 1.51
CA ILE A 128 5.57 -12.56 1.70
C ILE A 128 5.79 -12.27 3.18
N SER A 129 6.58 -11.22 3.45
CA SER A 129 6.72 -10.68 4.80
C SER A 129 5.73 -9.54 4.98
N VAL A 130 4.92 -9.59 6.02
CA VAL A 130 3.88 -8.59 6.28
C VAL A 130 4.23 -7.78 7.52
N TYR A 131 4.20 -6.45 7.37
CA TYR A 131 4.23 -5.52 8.49
C TYR A 131 2.77 -5.16 8.79
N ALA A 132 2.20 -5.79 9.81
CA ALA A 132 0.79 -5.62 10.12
C ALA A 132 0.55 -4.32 10.88
N LEU A 133 -0.29 -3.45 10.32
CA LEU A 133 -0.77 -2.25 11.00
C LEU A 133 -2.01 -2.61 11.84
N PRO A 134 -2.28 -1.86 12.92
CA PRO A 134 -3.49 -2.09 13.69
C PRO A 134 -4.73 -1.91 12.83
N ARG A 135 -5.67 -2.85 12.96
CA ARG A 135 -6.93 -2.77 12.25
C ARG A 135 -7.77 -1.64 12.82
N HIS A 136 -8.41 -0.86 11.92
CA HIS A 136 -9.33 0.17 12.36
C HIS A 136 -10.62 -0.47 12.84
N GLU A 137 -10.90 -0.32 14.13
CA GLU A 137 -12.17 -0.74 14.73
C GLU A 137 -13.09 0.47 14.87
N LYS A 138 -14.33 0.26 14.47
CA LYS A 138 -15.36 1.27 14.66
C LYS A 138 -15.88 1.24 16.10
#